data_4bc6d6dc12a2dc74db83ecf93ad42a8a
#
_entry.id   4bc6d6dc12a2dc74db83ecf93ad42a8a
#
_cell.length_a   1.000
_cell.length_b   1.000
_cell.length_c   1.000
_cell.angle_alpha   90.00
_cell.angle_beta   90.00
_cell.angle_gamma   90.00
#
_symmetry.space_group_name_H-M   'P 1'
#
loop_
_entity.id
_entity.type
_entity.pdbx_description
1 polymer ?
#
loop_
_entity_poly.entity_id
_entity_poly.type
_entity_poly.pdbx_seq_one_letter_code
_entity_poly.pdbx_strand_id
1 'polypeptide(L)'
;MTYEQVRNSSLRKQIFYNKPFVITQKTKETIAVSFYLVQMMIADGLYWLIRDYYHNNHWGTKFIIAFGEMFEDYFEELAGLYLPKNSWHKIPEERKKSADYYVEVDEAVFLFELKSGLLGLGAKQQVPDVGQIDIFYNRNIKEAYEQLKASEQEYKGEKTVIKVFLLYESMTNTQMIVGSLPEI
;
A
#
# COMPACT_ATOMS: atom_id res chain seq x y z
N MET A 1 -1.18 -24.27 -12.43
CA MET A 1 -1.51 -25.14 -11.27
C MET A 1 -2.39 -26.27 -11.73
N THR A 2 -2.18 -27.49 -11.25
CA THR A 2 -2.98 -28.67 -11.64
C THR A 2 -4.11 -28.92 -10.63
N TYR A 3 -5.16 -29.63 -11.07
CA TYR A 3 -6.28 -30.02 -10.21
C TYR A 3 -5.82 -30.81 -8.95
N GLU A 4 -4.83 -31.69 -9.10
CA GLU A 4 -4.29 -32.48 -7.98
C GLU A 4 -3.56 -31.61 -6.96
N GLN A 5 -2.81 -30.60 -7.42
CA GLN A 5 -2.18 -29.63 -6.51
C GLN A 5 -3.21 -28.87 -5.68
N VAL A 6 -4.35 -28.51 -6.29
CA VAL A 6 -5.46 -27.85 -5.56
C VAL A 6 -6.11 -28.82 -4.57
N ARG A 7 -6.43 -30.04 -5.01
CA ARG A 7 -7.10 -31.04 -4.19
C ARG A 7 -6.33 -31.40 -2.92
N ASN A 8 -5.01 -31.48 -3.04
CA ASN A 8 -4.12 -31.89 -1.96
C ASN A 8 -3.62 -30.71 -1.09
N SER A 9 -3.98 -29.47 -1.43
CA SER A 9 -3.59 -28.30 -0.66
C SER A 9 -4.47 -28.14 0.59
N SER A 10 -3.85 -28.00 1.75
CA SER A 10 -4.55 -27.64 2.99
C SER A 10 -5.13 -26.22 2.95
N LEU A 11 -4.59 -25.37 2.08
CA LEU A 11 -4.95 -23.95 1.90
C LEU A 11 -5.76 -23.75 0.60
N ARG A 12 -6.77 -24.58 0.36
CA ARG A 12 -7.53 -24.63 -0.91
C ARG A 12 -8.02 -23.26 -1.41
N LYS A 13 -8.50 -22.39 -0.51
CA LYS A 13 -8.99 -21.07 -0.89
C LYS A 13 -7.84 -20.10 -1.19
N GLN A 14 -6.79 -20.11 -0.37
CA GLN A 14 -5.67 -19.18 -0.49
C GLN A 14 -4.84 -19.40 -1.75
N ILE A 15 -4.74 -20.63 -2.24
CA ILE A 15 -3.95 -20.94 -3.43
C ILE A 15 -4.49 -20.23 -4.68
N PHE A 16 -5.80 -19.97 -4.74
CA PHE A 16 -6.42 -19.28 -5.87
C PHE A 16 -6.13 -17.78 -5.89
N TYR A 17 -5.89 -17.15 -4.74
CA TYR A 17 -5.48 -15.75 -4.70
C TYR A 17 -4.16 -15.51 -5.42
N ASN A 18 -3.21 -16.43 -5.26
CA ASN A 18 -1.89 -16.33 -5.89
C ASN A 18 -1.83 -16.98 -7.27
N LYS A 19 -2.73 -17.93 -7.58
CA LYS A 19 -2.74 -18.72 -8.80
C LYS A 19 -4.18 -18.90 -9.31
N PRO A 20 -4.80 -17.85 -9.86
CA PRO A 20 -6.21 -17.88 -10.25
C PRO A 20 -6.49 -18.71 -11.51
N PHE A 21 -5.46 -19.28 -12.12
CA PHE A 21 -5.59 -20.12 -13.30
C PHE A 21 -5.37 -21.58 -12.98
N VAL A 22 -6.28 -22.44 -13.45
CA VAL A 22 -6.19 -23.90 -13.37
C VAL A 22 -6.01 -24.47 -14.77
N ILE A 23 -5.04 -25.36 -14.92
CA ILE A 23 -4.83 -26.09 -16.16
C ILE A 23 -5.53 -27.44 -16.05
N THR A 24 -6.43 -27.74 -16.98
CA THR A 24 -7.11 -29.03 -17.06
C THR A 24 -6.12 -30.11 -17.53
N GLN A 25 -6.18 -31.30 -16.91
CA GLN A 25 -5.22 -32.36 -17.26
C GLN A 25 -5.46 -32.96 -18.64
N LYS A 26 -6.74 -33.07 -19.06
CA LYS A 26 -7.12 -33.72 -20.32
C LYS A 26 -6.93 -32.80 -21.52
N THR A 27 -7.52 -31.62 -21.48
CA THR A 27 -7.55 -30.70 -22.63
C THR A 27 -6.39 -29.71 -22.64
N LYS A 28 -5.63 -29.62 -21.54
CA LYS A 28 -4.59 -28.60 -21.35
C LYS A 28 -5.10 -27.14 -21.41
N GLU A 29 -6.39 -26.98 -21.34
CA GLU A 29 -7.03 -25.67 -21.32
C GLU A 29 -6.73 -24.94 -20.00
N THR A 30 -6.54 -23.64 -20.09
CA THR A 30 -6.38 -22.76 -18.91
C THR A 30 -7.72 -22.12 -18.58
N ILE A 31 -8.20 -22.37 -17.38
CA ILE A 31 -9.47 -21.85 -16.89
C ILE A 31 -9.18 -20.83 -15.79
N ALA A 32 -9.72 -19.62 -15.92
CA ALA A 32 -9.74 -18.64 -14.82
C ALA A 32 -10.82 -19.04 -13.81
N VAL A 33 -10.43 -19.21 -12.56
CA VAL A 33 -11.35 -19.63 -11.49
C VAL A 33 -12.32 -18.52 -11.12
N SER A 34 -11.86 -17.27 -11.20
CA SER A 34 -12.65 -16.07 -10.91
C SER A 34 -12.08 -14.88 -11.66
N PHE A 35 -12.94 -14.12 -12.34
CA PHE A 35 -12.55 -12.89 -13.01
C PHE A 35 -12.01 -11.84 -12.01
N TYR A 36 -12.59 -11.76 -10.83
CA TYR A 36 -12.12 -10.88 -9.77
C TYR A 36 -10.70 -11.20 -9.32
N LEU A 37 -10.35 -12.48 -9.16
CA LEU A 37 -8.98 -12.88 -8.80
C LEU A 37 -7.98 -12.57 -9.94
N VAL A 38 -8.41 -12.65 -11.20
CA VAL A 38 -7.57 -12.23 -12.33
C VAL A 38 -7.35 -10.73 -12.31
N GLN A 39 -8.38 -9.93 -12.04
CA GLN A 39 -8.23 -8.48 -11.89
C GLN A 39 -7.27 -8.12 -10.75
N MET A 40 -7.40 -8.74 -9.58
CA MET A 40 -6.46 -8.54 -8.47
C MET A 40 -5.03 -8.91 -8.84
N MET A 41 -4.86 -10.00 -9.60
CA MET A 41 -3.52 -10.41 -10.07
C MET A 41 -2.92 -9.39 -11.04
N ILE A 42 -3.74 -8.77 -11.90
CA ILE A 42 -3.27 -7.72 -12.82
C ILE A 42 -2.94 -6.43 -12.05
N ALA A 43 -3.76 -6.05 -11.07
CA ALA A 43 -3.56 -4.83 -10.29
C ALA A 43 -2.35 -4.94 -9.34
N ASP A 44 -2.35 -5.94 -8.45
CA ASP A 44 -1.34 -6.06 -7.37
C ASP A 44 -0.35 -7.21 -7.60
N GLY A 45 -0.64 -8.11 -8.55
CA GLY A 45 0.11 -9.35 -8.71
C GLY A 45 1.55 -9.14 -9.15
N LEU A 46 1.82 -8.11 -9.94
CA LEU A 46 3.17 -7.76 -10.36
C LEU A 46 4.03 -7.34 -9.15
N TYR A 47 3.47 -6.53 -8.25
CA TYR A 47 4.13 -6.17 -6.99
C TYR A 47 4.52 -7.41 -6.20
N TRP A 48 3.57 -8.34 -5.99
CA TRP A 48 3.81 -9.55 -5.21
C TRP A 48 4.82 -10.49 -5.89
N LEU A 49 4.74 -10.61 -7.21
CA LEU A 49 5.68 -11.43 -8.00
C LEU A 49 7.12 -10.93 -7.87
N ILE A 50 7.33 -9.63 -8.02
CA ILE A 50 8.65 -9.01 -7.89
C ILE A 50 9.13 -9.10 -6.44
N ARG A 51 8.27 -8.78 -5.47
CA ARG A 51 8.59 -8.88 -4.06
C ARG A 51 9.01 -10.29 -3.65
N ASP A 52 8.27 -11.31 -4.10
CA ASP A 52 8.60 -12.71 -3.82
C ASP A 52 9.92 -13.13 -4.47
N TYR A 53 10.20 -12.66 -5.70
CA TYR A 53 11.48 -12.88 -6.35
C TYR A 53 12.64 -12.29 -5.53
N TYR A 54 12.54 -11.05 -5.10
CA TYR A 54 13.56 -10.40 -4.27
C TYR A 54 13.71 -11.09 -2.89
N HIS A 55 12.59 -11.48 -2.29
CA HIS A 55 12.61 -12.19 -1.00
C HIS A 55 13.31 -13.53 -1.11
N ASN A 56 13.03 -14.32 -2.14
CA ASN A 56 13.65 -15.63 -2.37
C ASN A 56 15.15 -15.54 -2.69
N ASN A 57 15.62 -14.39 -3.16
CA ASN A 57 17.04 -14.11 -3.40
C ASN A 57 17.71 -13.36 -2.23
N HIS A 58 17.08 -13.30 -1.05
CA HIS A 58 17.58 -12.61 0.14
C HIS A 58 17.75 -11.08 -0.03
N TRP A 59 17.02 -10.46 -0.95
CA TRP A 59 17.02 -9.01 -1.22
C TRP A 59 15.69 -8.32 -0.86
N GLY A 60 14.90 -8.95 0.01
CA GLY A 60 13.52 -8.50 0.27
C GLY A 60 13.39 -7.02 0.66
N THR A 61 14.31 -6.50 1.47
CA THR A 61 14.31 -5.09 1.87
C THR A 61 14.62 -4.13 0.72
N LYS A 62 15.45 -4.52 -0.24
CA LYS A 62 15.81 -3.68 -1.38
C LYS A 62 14.61 -3.36 -2.26
N PHE A 63 13.73 -4.35 -2.48
CA PHE A 63 12.51 -4.10 -3.27
C PHE A 63 11.58 -3.11 -2.56
N ILE A 64 11.38 -3.28 -1.25
CA ILE A 64 10.48 -2.41 -0.47
C ILE A 64 10.98 -0.96 -0.49
N ILE A 65 12.30 -0.75 -0.32
CA ILE A 65 12.92 0.57 -0.38
C ILE A 65 12.73 1.18 -1.78
N ALA A 66 13.16 0.48 -2.83
CA ALA A 66 13.05 0.97 -4.20
C ALA A 66 11.59 1.26 -4.60
N PHE A 67 10.64 0.47 -4.11
CA PHE A 67 9.23 0.70 -4.37
C PHE A 67 8.70 1.95 -3.64
N GLY A 68 9.19 2.22 -2.43
CA GLY A 68 8.92 3.46 -1.71
C GLY A 68 9.43 4.67 -2.48
N GLU A 69 10.71 4.64 -2.91
CA GLU A 69 11.33 5.69 -3.72
C GLU A 69 10.55 5.94 -5.02
N MET A 70 10.16 4.88 -5.75
CA MET A 70 9.31 5.02 -6.96
C MET A 70 7.96 5.68 -6.66
N PHE A 71 7.37 5.43 -5.51
CA PHE A 71 6.10 6.04 -5.14
C PHE A 71 6.25 7.53 -4.80
N GLU A 72 7.36 7.91 -4.18
CA GLU A 72 7.74 9.31 -3.96
C GLU A 72 8.02 10.03 -5.28
N ASP A 73 8.84 9.45 -6.16
CA ASP A 73 9.11 10.00 -7.50
C ASP A 73 7.83 10.26 -8.28
N TYR A 74 6.87 9.32 -8.20
CA TYR A 74 5.57 9.49 -8.86
C TYR A 74 4.75 10.64 -8.24
N PHE A 75 4.79 10.81 -6.92
CA PHE A 75 4.16 11.96 -6.27
C PHE A 75 4.81 13.27 -6.73
N GLU A 76 6.14 13.33 -6.79
CA GLU A 76 6.88 14.53 -7.25
C GLU A 76 6.56 14.87 -8.71
N GLU A 77 6.45 13.87 -9.58
CA GLU A 77 6.02 14.08 -10.97
C GLU A 77 4.63 14.70 -11.04
N LEU A 78 3.66 14.15 -10.31
CA LEU A 78 2.29 14.69 -10.26
C LEU A 78 2.25 16.09 -9.66
N ALA A 79 2.97 16.32 -8.56
CA ALA A 79 3.06 17.63 -7.94
C ALA A 79 3.65 18.66 -8.91
N GLY A 80 4.71 18.31 -9.65
CA GLY A 80 5.32 19.16 -10.64
C GLY A 80 4.43 19.49 -11.85
N LEU A 81 3.48 18.58 -12.18
CA LEU A 81 2.53 18.79 -13.28
C LEU A 81 1.31 19.62 -12.87
N TYR A 82 0.81 19.45 -11.66
CA TYR A 82 -0.51 19.99 -11.27
C TYR A 82 -0.44 21.09 -10.22
N LEU A 83 0.65 21.24 -9.49
CA LEU A 83 0.78 22.27 -8.47
C LEU A 83 1.56 23.50 -8.97
N PRO A 84 1.29 24.70 -8.44
CA PRO A 84 2.05 25.90 -8.77
C PRO A 84 3.54 25.71 -8.44
N LYS A 85 4.42 26.32 -9.23
CA LYS A 85 5.87 26.32 -8.94
C LYS A 85 6.12 26.92 -7.55
N ASN A 86 6.97 26.25 -6.79
CA ASN A 86 7.37 26.64 -5.42
C ASN A 86 6.25 26.51 -4.36
N SER A 87 5.08 25.95 -4.68
CA SER A 87 4.03 25.70 -3.68
C SER A 87 4.23 24.38 -2.91
N TRP A 88 5.20 23.57 -3.28
CA TRP A 88 5.47 22.29 -2.64
C TRP A 88 6.97 22.01 -2.53
N HIS A 89 7.35 21.22 -1.54
CA HIS A 89 8.72 20.71 -1.37
C HIS A 89 8.73 19.45 -0.50
N LYS A 90 9.75 18.62 -0.70
CA LYS A 90 10.05 17.47 0.16
C LYS A 90 10.62 17.99 1.47
N ILE A 91 10.12 17.47 2.57
CA ILE A 91 10.64 17.78 3.92
C ILE A 91 11.90 16.93 4.14
N PRO A 92 13.05 17.52 4.54
CA PRO A 92 14.28 16.76 4.75
C PRO A 92 14.13 15.68 5.83
N GLU A 93 14.62 14.47 5.55
CA GLU A 93 14.56 13.30 6.44
C GLU A 93 15.41 13.42 7.73
N GLU A 94 16.15 14.49 7.91
CA GLU A 94 16.98 14.73 9.09
C GLU A 94 16.17 14.76 10.40
N ARG A 95 14.86 14.91 10.31
CA ARG A 95 13.92 14.91 11.42
C ARG A 95 13.17 13.59 11.49
N LYS A 96 13.52 12.78 12.46
CA LYS A 96 13.00 11.41 12.68
C LYS A 96 11.47 11.23 12.75
N LYS A 97 10.67 12.29 12.73
CA LYS A 97 9.20 12.26 12.78
C LYS A 97 8.64 13.47 12.05
N SER A 98 8.79 13.53 10.75
CA SER A 98 8.18 14.58 9.93
C SER A 98 7.37 13.97 8.80
N ALA A 99 6.39 14.70 8.28
CA ALA A 99 5.73 14.39 7.03
C ALA A 99 6.73 14.38 5.87
N ASP A 100 6.40 13.68 4.78
CA ASP A 100 7.27 13.57 3.62
C ASP A 100 7.25 14.86 2.78
N TYR A 101 6.07 15.47 2.59
CA TYR A 101 5.92 16.66 1.74
C TYR A 101 5.04 17.73 2.37
N TYR A 102 5.41 18.95 2.04
CA TYR A 102 4.69 20.18 2.35
C TYR A 102 4.14 20.78 1.05
N VAL A 103 2.85 21.10 1.03
CA VAL A 103 2.20 21.76 -0.11
C VAL A 103 1.40 22.94 0.41
N GLU A 104 1.66 24.13 -0.12
CA GLU A 104 0.97 25.35 0.27
C GLU A 104 0.11 25.88 -0.88
N VAL A 105 -1.18 25.97 -0.65
CA VAL A 105 -2.15 26.47 -1.64
C VAL A 105 -3.13 27.39 -0.93
N ASP A 106 -3.25 28.61 -1.42
CA ASP A 106 -4.15 29.64 -0.88
C ASP A 106 -4.06 29.77 0.65
N GLU A 107 -5.15 29.49 1.37
CA GLU A 107 -5.28 29.63 2.82
C GLU A 107 -4.94 28.31 3.59
N ALA A 108 -4.45 27.31 2.91
CA ALA A 108 -4.18 26.00 3.50
C ALA A 108 -2.77 25.52 3.25
N VAL A 109 -2.28 24.73 4.19
CA VAL A 109 -1.06 23.93 4.09
C VAL A 109 -1.45 22.45 4.19
N PHE A 110 -1.02 21.68 3.21
CA PHE A 110 -1.21 20.23 3.20
C PHE A 110 0.11 19.57 3.57
N LEU A 111 0.07 18.74 4.60
CA LEU A 111 1.18 17.87 4.99
C LEU A 111 0.87 16.46 4.49
N PHE A 112 1.70 15.94 3.60
CA PHE A 112 1.54 14.61 3.02
C PHE A 112 2.49 13.63 3.68
N GLU A 113 1.94 12.47 4.00
CA GLU A 113 2.70 11.29 4.39
C GLU A 113 2.39 10.17 3.42
N LEU A 114 3.41 9.65 2.75
CA LEU A 114 3.31 8.63 1.70
C LEU A 114 3.61 7.25 2.28
N LYS A 115 2.73 6.29 2.06
CA LYS A 115 2.94 4.90 2.47
C LYS A 115 2.73 3.94 1.30
N SER A 116 3.80 3.36 0.81
CA SER A 116 3.82 2.39 -0.28
C SER A 116 3.52 0.95 0.14
N GLY A 117 3.31 0.71 1.44
CA GLY A 117 3.03 -0.62 1.97
C GLY A 117 1.71 -1.19 1.47
N LEU A 118 1.71 -2.48 1.08
CA LEU A 118 0.50 -3.21 0.71
C LEU A 118 0.03 -4.10 1.86
N LEU A 119 -1.28 -4.16 2.03
CA LEU A 119 -1.91 -5.09 2.97
C LEU A 119 -1.68 -6.53 2.51
N GLY A 120 -1.17 -7.37 3.40
CA GLY A 120 -0.89 -8.77 3.09
C GLY A 120 -2.13 -9.57 2.68
N LEU A 121 -1.93 -10.60 1.85
CA LEU A 121 -3.03 -11.44 1.34
C LEU A 121 -3.85 -12.08 2.48
N GLY A 122 -3.23 -12.40 3.61
CA GLY A 122 -3.93 -12.92 4.78
C GLY A 122 -4.95 -11.96 5.38
N ALA A 123 -4.67 -10.66 5.32
CA ALA A 123 -5.60 -9.63 5.79
C ALA A 123 -6.75 -9.35 4.79
N LYS A 124 -6.56 -9.67 3.50
CA LYS A 124 -7.56 -9.48 2.42
C LYS A 124 -8.53 -10.65 2.26
N GLN A 125 -8.50 -11.65 3.15
CA GLN A 125 -9.38 -12.83 3.08
C GLN A 125 -10.75 -12.57 3.69
N GLN A 126 -11.71 -13.47 3.39
CA GLN A 126 -13.06 -13.44 3.99
C GLN A 126 -13.04 -13.52 5.53
N VAL A 127 -12.04 -14.25 6.09
CA VAL A 127 -11.71 -14.23 7.52
C VAL A 127 -10.31 -13.68 7.62
N PRO A 128 -10.15 -12.37 7.90
CA PRO A 128 -8.86 -11.72 7.88
C PRO A 128 -7.95 -12.21 9.01
N ASP A 129 -6.65 -12.22 8.73
CA ASP A 129 -5.62 -12.37 9.76
C ASP A 129 -5.45 -11.04 10.50
N VAL A 130 -5.97 -10.97 11.72
CA VAL A 130 -5.93 -9.76 12.56
C VAL A 130 -4.50 -9.31 12.82
N GLY A 131 -3.55 -10.23 13.00
CA GLY A 131 -2.15 -9.88 13.22
C GLY A 131 -1.52 -9.15 12.02
N GLN A 132 -1.88 -9.52 10.80
CA GLN A 132 -1.43 -8.80 9.60
C GLN A 132 -2.09 -7.43 9.47
N ILE A 133 -3.34 -7.29 9.86
CA ILE A 133 -4.03 -5.99 9.92
C ILE A 133 -3.34 -5.08 10.94
N ASP A 134 -3.07 -5.57 12.14
CA ASP A 134 -2.41 -4.79 13.19
C ASP A 134 -1.01 -4.32 12.78
N ILE A 135 -0.23 -5.18 12.13
CA ILE A 135 1.09 -4.81 11.60
C ILE A 135 0.96 -3.71 10.55
N PHE A 136 0.03 -3.86 9.61
CA PHE A 136 -0.19 -2.85 8.57
C PHE A 136 -0.64 -1.52 9.19
N TYR A 137 -1.61 -1.55 10.08
CA TYR A 137 -2.14 -0.38 10.77
C TYR A 137 -1.05 0.39 11.53
N ASN A 138 -0.27 -0.32 12.37
CA ASN A 138 0.78 0.32 13.14
C ASN A 138 1.83 1.00 12.26
N ARG A 139 2.26 0.35 11.17
CA ARG A 139 3.32 0.88 10.29
C ARG A 139 2.85 1.96 9.33
N ASN A 140 1.66 1.80 8.76
CA ASN A 140 1.23 2.66 7.66
C ASN A 140 0.21 3.72 8.07
N ILE A 141 -0.44 3.57 9.22
CA ILE A 141 -1.44 4.54 9.69
C ILE A 141 -0.96 5.25 10.95
N LYS A 142 -0.66 4.48 12.02
CA LYS A 142 -0.30 5.08 13.29
C LYS A 142 1.02 5.86 13.23
N GLU A 143 2.07 5.26 12.65
CA GLU A 143 3.36 5.96 12.48
C GLU A 143 3.20 7.19 11.58
N ALA A 144 2.45 7.08 10.48
CA ALA A 144 2.16 8.20 9.60
C ALA A 144 1.40 9.33 10.31
N TYR A 145 0.42 8.98 11.13
CA TYR A 145 -0.32 9.97 11.94
C TYR A 145 0.61 10.74 12.90
N GLU A 146 1.50 10.03 13.59
CA GLU A 146 2.48 10.67 14.50
C GLU A 146 3.46 11.59 13.75
N GLN A 147 3.88 11.23 12.54
CA GLN A 147 4.73 12.06 11.68
C GLN A 147 4.00 13.34 11.25
N LEU A 148 2.78 13.21 10.77
CA LEU A 148 1.93 14.34 10.37
C LEU A 148 1.64 15.27 11.54
N LYS A 149 1.35 14.72 12.73
CA LYS A 149 1.10 15.49 13.95
C LYS A 149 2.35 16.25 14.41
N ALA A 150 3.52 15.63 14.32
CA ALA A 150 4.77 16.30 14.66
C ALA A 150 5.04 17.48 13.72
N SER A 151 4.85 17.31 12.41
CA SER A 151 5.00 18.39 11.43
C SER A 151 3.98 19.51 11.61
N GLU A 152 2.73 19.20 11.97
CA GLU A 152 1.70 20.20 12.31
C GLU A 152 2.13 21.06 13.53
N GLN A 153 2.68 20.42 14.57
CA GLN A 153 3.16 21.12 15.76
C GLN A 153 4.38 22.02 15.49
N GLU A 154 5.19 21.67 14.52
CA GLU A 154 6.36 22.46 14.09
C GLU A 154 5.98 23.62 13.17
N TYR A 155 4.82 23.57 12.54
CA TYR A 155 4.34 24.65 11.66
C TYR A 155 4.08 25.93 12.47
N LYS A 156 4.66 27.05 12.01
CA LYS A 156 4.57 28.37 12.69
C LYS A 156 3.73 29.40 11.94
N GLY A 157 3.20 29.00 10.75
CA GLY A 157 2.35 29.90 9.97
C GLY A 157 0.93 30.00 10.53
N GLU A 158 0.12 30.85 9.89
CA GLU A 158 -1.26 31.13 10.28
C GLU A 158 -2.30 30.36 9.45
N LYS A 159 -1.86 29.65 8.38
CA LYS A 159 -2.76 28.91 7.49
C LYS A 159 -3.29 27.64 8.15
N THR A 160 -4.45 27.20 7.68
CA THR A 160 -5.04 25.94 8.13
C THR A 160 -4.19 24.75 7.69
N VAL A 161 -3.78 23.89 8.61
CA VAL A 161 -3.02 22.68 8.32
C VAL A 161 -3.96 21.52 8.06
N ILE A 162 -3.80 20.88 6.91
CA ILE A 162 -4.55 19.69 6.49
C ILE A 162 -3.58 18.53 6.39
N LYS A 163 -3.82 17.47 7.15
CA LYS A 163 -3.01 16.25 7.17
C LYS A 163 -3.54 15.26 6.14
N VAL A 164 -2.68 14.76 5.26
CA VAL A 164 -3.05 13.86 4.16
C VAL A 164 -2.21 12.60 4.21
N PHE A 165 -2.88 11.45 4.32
CA PHE A 165 -2.27 10.14 4.10
C PHE A 165 -2.43 9.76 2.63
N LEU A 166 -1.33 9.52 1.96
CA LEU A 166 -1.34 8.99 0.61
C LEU A 166 -0.90 7.52 0.65
N LEU A 167 -1.86 6.62 0.51
CA LEU A 167 -1.62 5.19 0.56
C LEU A 167 -1.58 4.61 -0.86
N TYR A 168 -0.57 3.82 -1.17
CA TYR A 168 -0.56 3.03 -2.40
C TYR A 168 -1.61 1.90 -2.36
N GLU A 169 -1.88 1.35 -1.19
CA GLU A 169 -2.89 0.33 -0.99
C GLU A 169 -4.29 0.86 -1.31
N SER A 170 -4.94 0.21 -2.27
CA SER A 170 -6.35 0.48 -2.55
C SER A 170 -7.23 -0.05 -1.41
N MET A 171 -7.76 0.85 -0.61
CA MET A 171 -8.65 0.55 0.51
C MET A 171 -10.08 0.20 0.04
N THR A 172 -10.23 -0.61 -0.99
CA THR A 172 -11.53 -0.98 -1.57
C THR A 172 -12.46 -1.74 -0.62
N ASN A 173 -11.96 -2.25 0.50
CA ASN A 173 -12.73 -2.86 1.59
C ASN A 173 -12.65 -2.03 2.88
N THR A 174 -12.80 -0.73 2.78
CA THR A 174 -12.67 0.24 3.87
C THR A 174 -13.60 0.01 5.06
N GLN A 175 -14.71 -0.69 4.91
CA GLN A 175 -15.62 -0.96 6.03
C GLN A 175 -14.97 -1.70 7.22
N MET A 176 -13.96 -2.55 6.96
CA MET A 176 -13.22 -3.23 8.04
C MET A 176 -12.21 -2.32 8.74
N ILE A 177 -11.63 -1.37 8.03
CA ILE A 177 -10.56 -0.52 8.55
C ILE A 177 -11.13 0.72 9.25
N VAL A 178 -12.18 1.32 8.70
CA VAL A 178 -12.86 2.47 9.31
C VAL A 178 -13.47 2.13 10.68
N GLY A 179 -13.97 0.89 10.85
CA GLY A 179 -14.47 0.41 12.15
C GLY A 179 -13.39 0.12 13.19
N SER A 180 -12.11 0.09 12.81
CA SER A 180 -10.97 -0.13 13.72
C SER A 180 -10.11 1.12 13.94
N LEU A 181 -10.42 2.22 13.27
CA LEU A 181 -9.76 3.50 13.58
C LEU A 181 -10.24 3.97 14.96
N PRO A 182 -9.33 4.28 15.90
CA PRO A 182 -9.73 4.96 17.11
C PRO A 182 -10.44 6.26 16.74
N GLU A 183 -11.50 6.59 17.43
CA GLU A 183 -12.14 7.90 17.31
C GLU A 183 -11.06 8.96 17.53
N ILE A 184 -10.76 9.71 16.45
CA ILE A 184 -9.75 10.78 16.43
C ILE A 184 -10.38 12.05 16.99
#